data_7112bcb708c46811155027130f4c8176
#
_entry.id   7112bcb708c46811155027130f4c8176
#
_cell.length_a   1.000
_cell.length_b   1.000
_cell.length_c   1.000
_cell.angle_alpha   90.00
_cell.angle_beta   90.00
_cell.angle_gamma   90.00
#
_symmetry.space_group_name_H-M   'P 1'
#
loop_
_entity.id
_entity.type
_entity.pdbx_description
1 polymer ?
#
loop_
_entity_poly.entity_id
_entity_poly.type
_entity_poly.pdbx_seq_one_letter_code
_entity_poly.pdbx_strand_id
1 'polypeptide(L)'
;MRTMKRAAAILFALVLVLGSAGAETMSLNGTVEAGVTVPVYAPIGGTVDNVALEQGMHVNAGDVLFTYKTEKTYASEDGTVTGVFVQAGDDAETVANRYGADLYIEGTILYTVSSSVSKAYTSAETTIVHTGETVYLVCRTDSTRKGTGIITGVDGSNYSVLVSEGNFVVGDSVTIYRDEAHTEKLRVGRGNVERVSPEAVTASGAVVSVAVKDGDQVKRGDLLLETLSGTFEGYNMTGTAVTAAEEGVIMSVSAEAGAAVSKGDVAAQIAPLSGMRVEADVTADDRKLLKAGDKVTIELESDESKSYEGTVRYITETPEEDTEEVTYKAVIDFTPDESVYFGMKVVVTSAE
;
A
#
# COMPACT_ATOMS: atom_id res chain seq x y z
N MET A 1 64.42 -80.31 61.10
CA MET A 1 63.33 -81.14 60.59
C MET A 1 62.49 -80.26 59.62
N ARG A 2 62.45 -80.77 58.44
CA ARG A 2 61.55 -80.48 57.31
C ARG A 2 61.29 -79.05 56.90
N THR A 3 62.03 -78.69 55.92
CA THR A 3 61.91 -77.65 54.91
C THR A 3 60.69 -77.87 53.99
N MET A 4 59.98 -76.81 53.65
CA MET A 4 59.13 -76.76 52.48
C MET A 4 59.36 -75.44 51.75
N LYS A 5 59.91 -75.60 50.55
CA LYS A 5 60.12 -74.53 49.57
C LYS A 5 58.79 -74.14 48.97
N ARG A 6 58.47 -72.88 48.87
CA ARG A 6 57.39 -72.34 48.05
C ARG A 6 57.97 -71.48 46.94
N ALA A 7 57.84 -71.93 45.75
CA ALA A 7 58.16 -71.21 44.54
C ALA A 7 57.08 -70.14 44.28
N ALA A 8 57.47 -68.91 44.15
CA ALA A 8 56.58 -67.81 43.71
C ALA A 8 56.67 -67.69 42.15
N ALA A 9 55.58 -67.93 41.53
CA ALA A 9 55.41 -67.65 40.10
C ALA A 9 55.07 -66.19 39.93
N ILE A 10 55.93 -65.42 39.24
CA ILE A 10 55.63 -64.05 38.79
C ILE A 10 54.84 -64.07 37.53
N LEU A 11 53.58 -63.70 37.61
CA LEU A 11 52.71 -63.53 36.47
C LEU A 11 52.92 -62.12 35.94
N PHE A 12 53.57 -61.98 34.76
CA PHE A 12 53.68 -60.72 34.04
C PHE A 12 52.36 -60.43 33.35
N ALA A 13 51.53 -59.57 33.90
CA ALA A 13 50.34 -59.07 33.26
C ALA A 13 50.77 -57.98 32.23
N LEU A 14 50.68 -58.33 30.96
CA LEU A 14 50.84 -57.41 29.84
C LEU A 14 49.57 -56.55 29.79
N VAL A 15 49.65 -55.33 30.30
CA VAL A 15 48.56 -54.32 30.13
C VAL A 15 48.71 -53.78 28.71
N LEU A 16 47.83 -54.25 27.79
CA LEU A 16 47.58 -53.57 26.53
C LEU A 16 46.91 -52.26 26.86
N VAL A 17 47.60 -51.13 26.79
CA VAL A 17 47.04 -49.80 26.70
C VAL A 17 46.49 -49.69 25.26
N LEU A 18 45.21 -49.90 25.10
CA LEU A 18 44.49 -49.44 23.93
C LEU A 18 44.53 -47.93 23.96
N GLY A 19 45.47 -47.32 23.26
CA GLY A 19 45.41 -45.91 22.92
C GLY A 19 44.14 -45.68 22.12
N SER A 20 43.14 -45.03 22.70
CA SER A 20 42.11 -44.36 21.95
C SER A 20 42.83 -43.35 21.04
N ALA A 21 42.88 -43.62 19.74
CA ALA A 21 43.16 -42.55 18.79
C ALA A 21 42.03 -41.53 18.99
N GLY A 22 42.32 -40.46 19.73
CA GLY A 22 41.41 -39.33 19.78
C GLY A 22 41.29 -38.84 18.35
N ALA A 23 40.11 -38.92 17.79
CA ALA A 23 39.81 -38.18 16.59
C ALA A 23 40.14 -36.71 16.91
N GLU A 24 40.98 -36.08 16.11
CA GLU A 24 41.19 -34.64 16.20
C GLU A 24 39.82 -34.02 15.96
N THR A 25 39.21 -33.51 17.05
CA THR A 25 37.94 -32.76 16.96
C THR A 25 38.28 -31.42 16.33
N MET A 26 37.89 -31.30 15.05
CA MET A 26 37.97 -30.06 14.32
C MET A 26 37.01 -29.06 14.98
N SER A 27 37.47 -27.82 15.20
CA SER A 27 36.67 -26.72 15.77
C SER A 27 36.86 -25.48 14.90
N LEU A 28 35.76 -25.03 14.31
CA LEU A 28 35.73 -23.88 13.43
C LEU A 28 34.86 -22.77 14.00
N ASN A 29 35.33 -21.53 13.85
CA ASN A 29 34.51 -20.37 14.18
C ASN A 29 33.59 -20.02 13.01
N GLY A 30 32.34 -19.71 13.30
CA GLY A 30 31.35 -19.38 12.28
C GLY A 30 30.41 -18.26 12.73
N THR A 31 29.60 -17.84 11.81
CA THR A 31 28.55 -16.82 12.01
C THR A 31 27.25 -17.30 11.37
N VAL A 32 26.14 -17.02 12.02
CA VAL A 32 24.80 -17.25 11.45
C VAL A 32 24.50 -16.16 10.42
N GLU A 33 24.36 -16.58 9.16
CA GLU A 33 24.16 -15.68 8.03
C GLU A 33 22.84 -15.95 7.30
N ALA A 34 22.39 -14.97 6.52
CA ALA A 34 21.24 -15.13 5.64
C ALA A 34 21.65 -15.95 4.40
N GLY A 35 21.11 -17.15 4.28
CA GLY A 35 21.37 -18.00 3.11
C GLY A 35 20.74 -17.49 1.83
N VAL A 36 19.58 -16.86 1.94
CA VAL A 36 18.82 -16.29 0.84
C VAL A 36 18.16 -15.00 1.31
N THR A 37 18.10 -13.99 0.46
CA THR A 37 17.26 -12.82 0.65
C THR A 37 16.18 -12.79 -0.43
N VAL A 38 14.97 -12.50 -0.03
CA VAL A 38 13.79 -12.40 -0.89
C VAL A 38 13.46 -10.93 -1.11
N PRO A 39 13.52 -10.42 -2.34
CA PRO A 39 13.16 -9.05 -2.62
C PRO A 39 11.64 -8.86 -2.55
N VAL A 40 11.21 -7.80 -1.89
CA VAL A 40 9.83 -7.31 -1.91
C VAL A 40 9.74 -6.25 -3.00
N TYR A 41 8.96 -6.55 -4.02
CA TYR A 41 8.77 -5.64 -5.13
C TYR A 41 7.56 -4.73 -4.91
N ALA A 42 7.66 -3.49 -5.40
CA ALA A 42 6.50 -2.61 -5.56
C ALA A 42 5.56 -3.21 -6.62
N PRO A 43 4.33 -3.62 -6.27
CA PRO A 43 3.42 -4.28 -7.23
C PRO A 43 2.86 -3.32 -8.27
N ILE A 44 2.85 -2.04 -7.98
CA ILE A 44 2.39 -0.95 -8.84
C ILE A 44 3.31 0.26 -8.72
N GLY A 45 3.22 1.20 -9.66
CA GLY A 45 3.81 2.54 -9.52
C GLY A 45 2.94 3.41 -8.62
N GLY A 46 3.56 4.33 -7.90
CA GLY A 46 2.84 5.27 -7.03
C GLY A 46 3.76 5.99 -6.06
N THR A 47 3.17 6.81 -5.20
CA THR A 47 3.90 7.48 -4.12
C THR A 47 3.74 6.70 -2.82
N VAL A 48 4.82 6.43 -2.13
CA VAL A 48 4.82 5.78 -0.82
C VAL A 48 4.29 6.75 0.23
N ASP A 49 3.32 6.33 1.03
CA ASP A 49 2.77 7.15 2.12
C ASP A 49 3.55 6.93 3.42
N ASN A 50 3.61 5.69 3.86
CA ASN A 50 4.28 5.31 5.10
C ASN A 50 5.10 4.04 4.90
N VAL A 51 6.27 4.00 5.54
CA VAL A 51 7.14 2.83 5.62
C VAL A 51 7.23 2.42 7.08
N ALA A 52 6.73 1.22 7.40
CA ALA A 52 6.72 0.68 8.76
C ALA A 52 7.95 -0.19 9.07
N LEU A 53 9.03 -0.07 8.27
CA LEU A 53 10.17 -0.97 8.27
C LEU A 53 11.44 -0.26 8.71
N GLU A 54 12.25 -0.99 9.46
CA GLU A 54 13.64 -0.66 9.72
C GLU A 54 14.52 -1.89 9.48
N GLN A 55 15.74 -1.68 9.05
CA GLN A 55 16.72 -2.76 8.91
C GLN A 55 16.92 -3.48 10.26
N GLY A 56 16.90 -4.81 10.24
CA GLY A 56 16.99 -5.66 11.42
C GLY A 56 15.66 -5.96 12.10
N MET A 57 14.55 -5.38 11.67
CA MET A 57 13.22 -5.72 12.20
C MET A 57 12.80 -7.13 11.78
N HIS A 58 12.19 -7.85 12.72
CA HIS A 58 11.47 -9.08 12.45
C HIS A 58 10.06 -8.76 11.93
N VAL A 59 9.63 -9.46 10.89
CA VAL A 59 8.30 -9.34 10.30
C VAL A 59 7.65 -10.72 10.15
N ASN A 60 6.35 -10.79 10.35
CA ASN A 60 5.57 -12.00 10.11
C ASN A 60 4.91 -11.92 8.72
N ALA A 61 4.54 -13.07 8.18
CA ALA A 61 3.72 -13.11 6.97
C ALA A 61 2.42 -12.33 7.17
N GLY A 62 2.13 -11.38 6.26
CA GLY A 62 0.97 -10.49 6.32
C GLY A 62 1.21 -9.15 7.01
N ASP A 63 2.35 -8.94 7.67
CA ASP A 63 2.71 -7.63 8.24
C ASP A 63 2.84 -6.58 7.14
N VAL A 64 2.32 -5.38 7.41
CA VAL A 64 2.38 -4.25 6.46
C VAL A 64 3.81 -3.72 6.41
N LEU A 65 4.38 -3.70 5.23
CA LEU A 65 5.73 -3.22 4.98
C LEU A 65 5.73 -1.72 4.63
N PHE A 66 4.87 -1.34 3.71
CA PHE A 66 4.63 0.05 3.37
C PHE A 66 3.23 0.24 2.78
N THR A 67 2.78 1.49 2.71
CA THR A 67 1.49 1.86 2.12
C THR A 67 1.70 2.88 1.02
N TYR A 68 0.82 2.86 0.02
CA TYR A 68 0.76 3.90 -1.00
C TYR A 68 -0.12 5.06 -0.55
N LYS A 69 0.27 6.27 -0.94
CA LYS A 69 -0.50 7.48 -0.73
C LYS A 69 -1.72 7.49 -1.65
N THR A 70 -2.90 7.66 -1.07
CA THR A 70 -4.14 7.83 -1.82
C THR A 70 -4.53 9.31 -1.93
N GLU A 71 -5.16 9.65 -3.04
CA GLU A 71 -5.87 10.89 -3.22
C GLU A 71 -7.37 10.65 -3.04
N LYS A 72 -8.05 11.54 -2.31
CA LYS A 72 -9.46 11.40 -1.96
C LYS A 72 -10.27 12.45 -2.68
N THR A 73 -11.31 12.01 -3.37
CA THR A 73 -12.27 12.89 -4.03
C THR A 73 -13.55 12.94 -3.21
N TYR A 74 -14.00 14.16 -2.91
CA TYR A 74 -15.16 14.43 -2.07
C TYR A 74 -16.26 15.13 -2.84
N ALA A 75 -17.52 14.96 -2.39
CA ALA A 75 -18.67 15.70 -2.91
C ALA A 75 -18.50 17.20 -2.68
N SER A 76 -18.69 18.00 -3.72
CA SER A 76 -18.61 19.47 -3.64
C SER A 76 -19.93 20.10 -3.22
N GLU A 77 -21.05 19.36 -3.37
CA GLU A 77 -22.41 19.80 -3.03
C GLU A 77 -23.25 18.64 -2.47
N ASP A 78 -24.40 18.99 -1.92
CA ASP A 78 -25.41 18.00 -1.50
C ASP A 78 -26.22 17.54 -2.71
N GLY A 79 -26.43 16.23 -2.85
CA GLY A 79 -27.17 15.71 -3.99
C GLY A 79 -27.35 14.21 -3.98
N THR A 80 -27.78 13.69 -5.12
CA THR A 80 -27.93 12.25 -5.38
C THR A 80 -26.86 11.81 -6.37
N VAL A 81 -26.12 10.77 -6.03
CA VAL A 81 -25.14 10.17 -6.94
C VAL A 81 -25.85 9.50 -8.10
N THR A 82 -25.42 9.81 -9.32
CA THR A 82 -25.97 9.23 -10.55
C THR A 82 -24.85 8.85 -11.50
N GLY A 83 -25.00 7.73 -12.22
CA GLY A 83 -24.07 7.30 -13.23
C GLY A 83 -22.66 7.07 -12.71
N VAL A 84 -22.50 6.17 -11.72
CA VAL A 84 -21.18 5.71 -11.28
C VAL A 84 -20.58 4.80 -12.35
N PHE A 85 -19.52 5.26 -13.02
CA PHE A 85 -18.89 4.57 -14.16
C PHE A 85 -17.57 3.89 -13.78
N VAL A 86 -16.96 4.27 -12.65
CA VAL A 86 -15.70 3.72 -12.16
C VAL A 86 -15.92 2.58 -11.18
N GLN A 87 -14.96 1.67 -11.16
CA GLN A 87 -14.82 0.61 -10.15
C GLN A 87 -13.36 0.49 -9.72
N ALA A 88 -13.11 -0.20 -8.61
CA ALA A 88 -11.75 -0.47 -8.17
C ALA A 88 -10.95 -1.21 -9.25
N GLY A 89 -9.77 -0.72 -9.55
CA GLY A 89 -8.89 -1.22 -10.60
C GLY A 89 -8.95 -0.44 -11.92
N ASP A 90 -9.92 0.44 -12.11
CA ASP A 90 -10.00 1.28 -13.30
C ASP A 90 -9.00 2.44 -13.25
N ASP A 91 -8.64 2.96 -14.42
CA ASP A 91 -7.99 4.25 -14.57
C ASP A 91 -9.05 5.34 -14.71
N ALA A 92 -9.11 6.25 -13.73
CA ALA A 92 -10.15 7.28 -13.62
C ALA A 92 -10.18 8.20 -14.86
N GLU A 93 -9.01 8.64 -15.34
CA GLU A 93 -8.95 9.52 -16.52
C GLU A 93 -9.50 8.84 -17.78
N THR A 94 -9.22 7.55 -17.95
CA THR A 94 -9.74 6.76 -19.08
C THR A 94 -11.26 6.66 -19.02
N VAL A 95 -11.81 6.45 -17.81
CA VAL A 95 -13.27 6.37 -17.59
C VAL A 95 -13.92 7.73 -17.83
N ALA A 96 -13.37 8.79 -17.21
CA ALA A 96 -13.88 10.16 -17.39
C ALA A 96 -13.83 10.60 -18.86
N ASN A 97 -12.77 10.26 -19.60
CA ASN A 97 -12.68 10.56 -21.04
C ASN A 97 -13.76 9.83 -21.86
N ARG A 98 -14.18 8.65 -21.45
CA ARG A 98 -15.18 7.85 -22.15
C ARG A 98 -16.61 8.27 -21.84
N TYR A 99 -16.91 8.58 -20.57
CA TYR A 99 -18.28 8.81 -20.09
C TYR A 99 -18.55 10.27 -19.72
N GLY A 100 -17.54 11.14 -19.75
CA GLY A 100 -17.64 12.55 -19.38
C GLY A 100 -17.36 12.83 -17.88
N ALA A 101 -17.38 11.79 -17.05
CA ALA A 101 -17.11 11.84 -15.63
C ALA A 101 -16.84 10.44 -15.08
N ASP A 102 -16.29 10.33 -13.87
CA ASP A 102 -16.21 9.09 -13.09
C ASP A 102 -17.56 8.76 -12.46
N LEU A 103 -18.26 9.78 -12.00
CA LEU A 103 -19.63 9.74 -11.54
C LEU A 103 -20.26 11.14 -11.66
N TYR A 104 -21.58 11.22 -11.54
CA TYR A 104 -22.31 12.48 -11.48
C TYR A 104 -23.00 12.65 -10.12
N ILE A 105 -23.12 13.92 -9.67
CA ILE A 105 -23.97 14.29 -8.54
C ILE A 105 -25.09 15.17 -9.10
N GLU A 106 -26.33 14.76 -8.91
CA GLU A 106 -27.51 15.57 -9.21
C GLU A 106 -27.88 16.35 -7.95
N GLY A 107 -27.67 17.68 -8.01
CA GLY A 107 -27.99 18.58 -6.92
C GLY A 107 -29.48 18.60 -6.59
N THR A 108 -29.83 19.11 -5.43
CA THR A 108 -31.23 19.23 -4.99
C THR A 108 -32.03 20.26 -5.80
N ILE A 109 -31.33 21.19 -6.44
CA ILE A 109 -31.94 22.22 -7.28
C ILE A 109 -31.81 21.82 -8.75
N LEU A 110 -32.92 21.50 -9.37
CA LEU A 110 -32.97 20.86 -10.68
C LEU A 110 -33.13 21.83 -11.84
N TYR A 111 -33.56 23.10 -11.60
CA TYR A 111 -33.94 24.00 -12.67
C TYR A 111 -33.23 25.34 -12.58
N THR A 112 -32.89 25.87 -13.74
CA THR A 112 -32.37 27.22 -13.95
C THR A 112 -33.15 27.95 -15.03
N VAL A 113 -33.10 29.29 -15.03
CA VAL A 113 -33.70 30.13 -16.05
C VAL A 113 -32.68 31.17 -16.50
N SER A 114 -32.31 31.15 -17.77
CA SER A 114 -31.53 32.22 -18.40
C SER A 114 -32.46 33.33 -18.89
N SER A 115 -32.17 34.58 -18.52
CA SER A 115 -32.99 35.75 -18.85
C SER A 115 -32.13 36.97 -19.16
N SER A 116 -32.84 38.07 -19.55
CA SER A 116 -32.20 39.37 -19.81
C SER A 116 -33.11 40.50 -19.36
N VAL A 117 -32.48 41.54 -18.79
CA VAL A 117 -33.20 42.80 -18.42
C VAL A 117 -33.76 43.53 -19.65
N SER A 118 -33.34 43.20 -20.87
CA SER A 118 -33.96 43.69 -22.08
C SER A 118 -35.42 43.31 -22.21
N LYS A 119 -35.87 42.26 -21.50
CA LYS A 119 -37.26 41.79 -21.41
C LYS A 119 -37.96 42.26 -20.12
N ALA A 120 -37.33 43.13 -19.33
CA ALA A 120 -37.88 43.73 -18.13
C ALA A 120 -38.96 44.75 -18.48
N TYR A 121 -39.71 45.22 -17.44
CA TYR A 121 -40.53 46.40 -17.55
C TYR A 121 -39.62 47.62 -17.64
N THR A 122 -39.94 48.62 -18.51
CA THR A 122 -39.06 49.75 -18.82
C THR A 122 -38.99 50.79 -17.72
N SER A 123 -38.59 50.44 -16.50
CA SER A 123 -38.29 51.38 -15.41
C SER A 123 -36.83 51.18 -14.97
N ALA A 124 -36.24 52.22 -14.37
CA ALA A 124 -34.88 52.11 -13.83
C ALA A 124 -34.75 51.01 -12.78
N GLU A 125 -35.80 50.74 -12.02
CA GLU A 125 -35.82 49.70 -10.98
C GLU A 125 -35.77 48.30 -11.56
N THR A 126 -36.35 48.03 -12.74
CA THR A 126 -36.50 46.70 -13.33
C THR A 126 -35.33 46.34 -14.28
N THR A 127 -34.53 47.31 -14.69
CA THR A 127 -33.42 47.12 -15.60
C THR A 127 -32.08 46.87 -14.89
N ILE A 128 -32.07 46.91 -13.56
CA ILE A 128 -30.89 46.59 -12.74
C ILE A 128 -31.23 45.37 -11.89
N VAL A 129 -30.41 44.34 -11.99
CA VAL A 129 -30.53 43.10 -11.19
C VAL A 129 -29.17 42.79 -10.54
N HIS A 130 -29.18 42.13 -9.38
CA HIS A 130 -27.98 41.76 -8.64
C HIS A 130 -27.99 40.28 -8.29
N THR A 131 -26.82 39.70 -8.22
CA THR A 131 -26.64 38.33 -7.67
C THR A 131 -27.11 38.30 -6.22
N GLY A 132 -27.85 37.24 -5.84
CA GLY A 132 -28.44 37.06 -4.53
C GLY A 132 -29.88 37.61 -4.39
N GLU A 133 -30.40 38.32 -5.40
CA GLU A 133 -31.81 38.76 -5.35
C GLU A 133 -32.76 37.56 -5.47
N THR A 134 -33.78 37.54 -4.59
CA THR A 134 -34.91 36.60 -4.72
C THR A 134 -35.90 37.12 -5.76
N VAL A 135 -36.35 36.24 -6.62
CA VAL A 135 -37.31 36.53 -7.69
C VAL A 135 -38.43 35.50 -7.71
N TYR A 136 -39.55 35.90 -8.27
CA TYR A 136 -40.77 35.10 -8.36
C TYR A 136 -41.07 34.78 -9.83
N LEU A 137 -41.31 33.51 -10.15
CA LEU A 137 -41.50 33.04 -11.50
C LEU A 137 -42.92 32.55 -11.70
N VAL A 138 -43.48 32.84 -12.88
CA VAL A 138 -44.78 32.33 -13.31
C VAL A 138 -44.68 31.83 -14.74
N CYS A 139 -45.16 30.59 -14.98
CA CYS A 139 -45.25 30.06 -16.33
C CYS A 139 -46.27 30.84 -17.18
N ARG A 140 -45.90 31.21 -18.37
CA ARG A 140 -46.72 32.05 -19.26
C ARG A 140 -47.87 31.30 -19.89
N THR A 141 -47.76 30.00 -20.06
CA THR A 141 -48.78 29.14 -20.64
C THR A 141 -49.68 28.51 -19.59
N ASP A 142 -49.23 28.38 -18.36
CA ASP A 142 -49.98 27.82 -17.25
C ASP A 142 -49.66 28.58 -15.94
N SER A 143 -50.50 29.54 -15.62
CA SER A 143 -50.32 30.41 -14.45
C SER A 143 -50.44 29.71 -13.08
N THR A 144 -50.83 28.43 -13.09
CA THR A 144 -50.78 27.59 -11.85
C THR A 144 -49.39 27.15 -11.51
N ARG A 145 -48.45 27.13 -12.49
CA ARG A 145 -47.03 26.82 -12.28
C ARG A 145 -46.29 28.09 -11.89
N LYS A 146 -45.93 28.13 -10.64
CA LYS A 146 -45.24 29.23 -10.00
C LYS A 146 -44.07 28.72 -9.17
N GLY A 147 -43.17 29.63 -8.87
CA GLY A 147 -42.02 29.28 -8.03
C GLY A 147 -41.21 30.49 -7.63
N THR A 148 -40.23 30.26 -6.82
CA THR A 148 -39.21 31.22 -6.40
C THR A 148 -37.84 30.82 -6.91
N GLY A 149 -36.97 31.81 -7.04
CA GLY A 149 -35.60 31.56 -7.43
C GLY A 149 -34.67 32.65 -6.96
N ILE A 150 -33.39 32.41 -7.07
CA ILE A 150 -32.33 33.35 -6.69
C ILE A 150 -31.49 33.65 -7.94
N ILE A 151 -31.18 34.93 -8.18
CA ILE A 151 -30.25 35.32 -9.24
C ILE A 151 -28.84 34.89 -8.86
N THR A 152 -28.22 34.01 -9.62
CA THR A 152 -26.90 33.44 -9.34
C THR A 152 -25.75 34.03 -10.16
N GLY A 153 -26.07 34.66 -11.29
CA GLY A 153 -25.09 35.28 -12.14
C GLY A 153 -25.68 36.45 -12.92
N VAL A 154 -24.91 37.52 -13.09
CA VAL A 154 -25.26 38.69 -13.91
C VAL A 154 -24.08 39.00 -14.81
N ASP A 155 -24.34 39.03 -16.13
CA ASP A 155 -23.35 39.36 -17.16
C ASP A 155 -23.98 40.41 -18.12
N GLY A 156 -23.59 41.67 -17.92
CA GLY A 156 -24.15 42.79 -18.65
C GLY A 156 -25.67 42.88 -18.48
N SER A 157 -26.42 42.67 -19.56
CA SER A 157 -27.91 42.66 -19.52
C SER A 157 -28.49 41.27 -19.24
N ASN A 158 -27.67 40.22 -19.27
CA ASN A 158 -28.10 38.83 -19.08
C ASN A 158 -27.93 38.42 -17.59
N TYR A 159 -28.78 37.52 -17.15
CA TYR A 159 -28.70 36.96 -15.81
C TYR A 159 -29.28 35.54 -15.78
N SER A 160 -28.85 34.77 -14.78
CA SER A 160 -29.29 33.42 -14.51
C SER A 160 -30.04 33.36 -13.19
N VAL A 161 -31.15 32.65 -13.15
CA VAL A 161 -31.94 32.38 -11.95
C VAL A 161 -31.92 30.90 -11.63
N LEU A 162 -31.47 30.56 -10.44
CA LEU A 162 -31.60 29.21 -9.90
C LEU A 162 -32.96 29.07 -9.24
N VAL A 163 -33.77 28.11 -9.70
CA VAL A 163 -35.16 27.94 -9.18
C VAL A 163 -35.08 27.13 -7.88
N SER A 164 -35.31 27.78 -6.75
CA SER A 164 -35.28 27.15 -5.43
C SER A 164 -36.54 26.35 -5.11
N GLU A 165 -37.71 26.84 -5.59
CA GLU A 165 -39.00 26.19 -5.37
C GLU A 165 -39.88 26.39 -6.61
N GLY A 166 -40.73 25.40 -6.91
CA GLY A 166 -41.70 25.51 -8.01
C GLY A 166 -42.07 24.16 -8.63
N ASN A 167 -43.12 24.18 -9.41
CA ASN A 167 -43.66 23.02 -10.10
C ASN A 167 -43.50 23.15 -11.65
N PHE A 168 -42.36 23.68 -12.07
CA PHE A 168 -42.02 23.86 -13.48
C PHE A 168 -41.62 22.55 -14.14
N VAL A 169 -41.75 22.54 -15.48
CA VAL A 169 -41.15 21.50 -16.33
C VAL A 169 -40.13 22.13 -17.28
N VAL A 170 -39.18 21.36 -17.74
CA VAL A 170 -38.16 21.80 -18.71
C VAL A 170 -38.88 22.32 -19.97
N GLY A 171 -38.47 23.50 -20.44
CA GLY A 171 -39.06 24.18 -21.57
C GLY A 171 -40.21 25.13 -21.24
N ASP A 172 -40.70 25.20 -19.98
CA ASP A 172 -41.69 26.19 -19.59
C ASP A 172 -41.13 27.60 -19.83
N SER A 173 -41.92 28.43 -20.54
CA SER A 173 -41.61 29.84 -20.69
C SER A 173 -42.13 30.60 -19.49
N VAL A 174 -41.26 31.27 -18.73
CA VAL A 174 -41.60 31.96 -17.47
C VAL A 174 -41.40 33.48 -17.58
N THR A 175 -42.18 34.19 -16.81
CA THR A 175 -41.97 35.61 -16.50
C THR A 175 -41.45 35.75 -15.10
N ILE A 176 -40.48 36.62 -14.90
CA ILE A 176 -39.73 36.81 -13.65
C ILE A 176 -40.05 38.16 -13.05
N TYR A 177 -40.42 38.18 -11.78
CA TYR A 177 -40.87 39.37 -11.03
C TYR A 177 -40.06 39.53 -9.75
N ARG A 178 -40.01 40.77 -9.22
CA ARG A 178 -39.43 41.05 -7.90
C ARG A 178 -40.36 40.81 -6.74
N ASP A 179 -41.65 40.71 -6.99
CA ASP A 179 -42.66 40.54 -5.97
C ASP A 179 -43.47 39.25 -6.19
N GLU A 180 -43.95 38.67 -5.09
CA GLU A 180 -44.81 37.49 -5.08
C GLU A 180 -46.17 37.73 -5.75
N ALA A 181 -46.64 39.02 -5.72
CA ALA A 181 -47.87 39.39 -6.36
C ALA A 181 -47.82 39.42 -7.90
N HIS A 182 -46.60 39.22 -8.48
CA HIS A 182 -46.35 39.22 -9.94
C HIS A 182 -46.79 40.51 -10.63
N THR A 183 -46.54 41.67 -10.00
CA THR A 183 -46.90 42.99 -10.51
C THR A 183 -46.12 43.27 -11.81
N GLU A 184 -46.84 43.54 -12.89
CA GLU A 184 -46.22 43.76 -14.22
C GLU A 184 -45.12 44.84 -14.21
N LYS A 185 -45.31 45.91 -13.39
CA LYS A 185 -44.34 47.00 -13.27
C LYS A 185 -43.05 46.57 -12.60
N LEU A 186 -43.04 45.42 -11.90
CA LEU A 186 -41.87 44.84 -11.24
C LEU A 186 -41.31 43.63 -12.01
N ARG A 187 -41.70 43.43 -13.27
CA ARG A 187 -41.12 42.41 -14.10
C ARG A 187 -39.68 42.74 -14.45
N VAL A 188 -38.76 41.78 -14.13
CA VAL A 188 -37.32 41.90 -14.39
C VAL A 188 -36.84 41.10 -15.59
N GLY A 189 -37.68 40.18 -16.15
CA GLY A 189 -37.33 39.45 -17.34
C GLY A 189 -38.28 38.36 -17.76
N ARG A 190 -37.90 37.62 -18.77
CA ARG A 190 -38.58 36.41 -19.30
C ARG A 190 -37.52 35.44 -19.75
N GLY A 191 -37.72 34.15 -19.49
CA GLY A 191 -36.80 33.09 -19.92
C GLY A 191 -37.50 31.74 -20.05
N ASN A 192 -36.73 30.72 -20.34
CA ASN A 192 -37.21 29.34 -20.38
C ASN A 192 -36.55 28.57 -19.23
N VAL A 193 -37.30 27.62 -18.67
CA VAL A 193 -36.81 26.70 -17.66
C VAL A 193 -35.95 25.65 -18.32
N GLU A 194 -34.73 25.53 -17.83
CA GLU A 194 -33.73 24.55 -18.29
C GLU A 194 -33.36 23.67 -17.10
N ARG A 195 -32.91 22.45 -17.35
CA ARG A 195 -32.39 21.58 -16.29
C ARG A 195 -30.98 22.02 -15.94
N VAL A 196 -30.66 22.03 -14.65
CA VAL A 196 -29.29 22.14 -14.17
C VAL A 196 -28.58 20.83 -14.53
N SER A 197 -27.42 20.94 -15.15
CA SER A 197 -26.61 19.75 -15.41
C SER A 197 -26.08 19.17 -14.12
N PRO A 198 -26.13 17.85 -13.93
CA PRO A 198 -25.45 17.24 -12.79
C PRO A 198 -23.98 17.61 -12.75
N GLU A 199 -23.42 17.71 -11.55
CA GLU A 199 -21.99 17.92 -11.37
C GLU A 199 -21.23 16.69 -11.86
N ALA A 200 -20.26 16.90 -12.77
CA ALA A 200 -19.34 15.87 -13.23
C ALA A 200 -18.15 15.77 -12.24
N VAL A 201 -18.03 14.64 -11.58
CA VAL A 201 -16.90 14.33 -10.70
C VAL A 201 -15.86 13.57 -11.48
N THR A 202 -14.62 14.06 -11.48
CA THR A 202 -13.47 13.44 -12.15
C THR A 202 -12.32 13.32 -11.16
N ALA A 203 -11.55 12.24 -11.27
CA ALA A 203 -10.33 12.00 -10.52
C ALA A 203 -9.18 11.66 -11.47
N SER A 204 -7.98 11.51 -10.94
CA SER A 204 -6.80 11.09 -11.70
C SER A 204 -6.20 9.83 -11.09
N GLY A 205 -5.59 8.98 -11.92
CA GLY A 205 -4.89 7.77 -11.52
C GLY A 205 -5.79 6.56 -11.33
N ALA A 206 -5.23 5.53 -10.72
CA ALA A 206 -5.91 4.26 -10.55
C ALA A 206 -6.90 4.28 -9.38
N VAL A 207 -8.13 3.84 -9.61
CA VAL A 207 -9.19 3.79 -8.61
C VAL A 207 -8.93 2.66 -7.62
N VAL A 208 -8.72 3.00 -6.35
CA VAL A 208 -8.53 2.03 -5.24
C VAL A 208 -9.87 1.58 -4.70
N SER A 209 -10.75 2.55 -4.44
CA SER A 209 -12.07 2.29 -3.87
C SER A 209 -13.09 3.33 -4.32
N VAL A 210 -14.34 2.91 -4.42
CA VAL A 210 -15.49 3.78 -4.65
C VAL A 210 -16.38 3.65 -3.42
N ALA A 211 -16.57 4.78 -2.70
CA ALA A 211 -17.30 4.81 -1.43
C ALA A 211 -18.82 4.93 -1.60
N VAL A 212 -19.27 5.24 -2.81
CA VAL A 212 -20.68 5.51 -3.12
C VAL A 212 -21.17 4.64 -4.28
N LYS A 213 -22.45 4.51 -4.40
CA LYS A 213 -23.14 3.82 -5.50
C LYS A 213 -24.27 4.69 -6.06
N ASP A 214 -24.75 4.29 -7.21
CA ASP A 214 -25.87 4.94 -7.89
C ASP A 214 -27.12 5.01 -6.98
N GLY A 215 -27.70 6.20 -6.83
CA GLY A 215 -28.86 6.49 -5.98
C GLY A 215 -28.52 6.89 -4.54
N ASP A 216 -27.26 6.86 -4.11
CA ASP A 216 -26.89 7.29 -2.77
C ASP A 216 -27.07 8.81 -2.60
N GLN A 217 -27.54 9.23 -1.43
CA GLN A 217 -27.60 10.63 -1.03
C GLN A 217 -26.27 11.03 -0.40
N VAL A 218 -25.64 12.06 -0.94
CA VAL A 218 -24.38 12.60 -0.43
C VAL A 218 -24.53 14.04 0.03
N LYS A 219 -23.70 14.42 0.98
CA LYS A 219 -23.53 15.78 1.44
C LYS A 219 -22.18 16.31 1.02
N ARG A 220 -22.06 17.60 0.88
CA ARG A 220 -20.80 18.27 0.66
C ARG A 220 -19.75 17.80 1.68
N GLY A 221 -18.62 17.28 1.19
CA GLY A 221 -17.53 16.74 2.00
C GLY A 221 -17.59 15.24 2.23
N ASP A 222 -18.63 14.53 1.76
CA ASP A 222 -18.66 13.07 1.79
C ASP A 222 -17.65 12.49 0.81
N LEU A 223 -16.94 11.43 1.23
CA LEU A 223 -15.97 10.73 0.39
C LEU A 223 -16.68 10.00 -0.74
N LEU A 224 -16.24 10.21 -1.98
CA LEU A 224 -16.80 9.58 -3.17
C LEU A 224 -15.92 8.42 -3.65
N LEU A 225 -14.63 8.67 -3.83
CA LEU A 225 -13.67 7.66 -4.29
C LEU A 225 -12.25 7.98 -3.82
N GLU A 226 -11.41 6.97 -3.84
CA GLU A 226 -9.97 7.08 -3.58
C GLU A 226 -9.18 6.58 -4.79
N THR A 227 -8.14 7.31 -5.16
CA THR A 227 -7.24 6.95 -6.25
C THR A 227 -5.78 6.92 -5.79
N LEU A 228 -4.95 6.25 -6.58
CA LEU A 228 -3.50 6.27 -6.48
C LEU A 228 -2.91 6.96 -7.70
N SER A 229 -1.82 7.70 -7.51
CA SER A 229 -1.01 8.19 -8.63
C SER A 229 -0.27 7.01 -9.26
N GLY A 230 -0.80 6.42 -10.32
CA GLY A 230 -0.20 5.28 -11.02
C GLY A 230 -1.24 4.47 -11.78
N THR A 231 -0.80 3.40 -12.43
CA THR A 231 -1.67 2.51 -13.19
C THR A 231 -1.63 1.09 -12.63
N PHE A 232 -2.79 0.42 -12.60
CA PHE A 232 -2.92 -0.97 -12.13
C PHE A 232 -2.69 -2.02 -13.22
N GLU A 233 -2.05 -1.71 -14.32
CA GLU A 233 -1.90 -2.68 -15.42
C GLU A 233 -1.51 -4.07 -14.92
N GLY A 234 -2.49 -4.97 -14.99
CA GLY A 234 -2.31 -6.40 -14.72
C GLY A 234 -2.22 -6.80 -13.25
N TYR A 235 -2.64 -5.96 -12.30
CA TYR A 235 -2.61 -6.28 -10.87
C TYR A 235 -3.90 -5.88 -10.15
N ASN A 236 -4.60 -6.85 -9.55
CA ASN A 236 -5.75 -6.59 -8.67
C ASN A 236 -5.26 -6.33 -7.24
N MET A 237 -5.06 -5.09 -6.86
CA MET A 237 -4.83 -4.73 -5.46
C MET A 237 -6.15 -4.71 -4.70
N THR A 238 -6.18 -5.39 -3.57
CA THR A 238 -7.30 -5.32 -2.61
C THR A 238 -7.10 -4.25 -1.54
N GLY A 239 -6.13 -3.34 -1.73
CA GLY A 239 -5.82 -2.26 -0.78
C GLY A 239 -4.57 -1.49 -1.17
N THR A 240 -4.18 -0.55 -0.33
CA THR A 240 -3.02 0.34 -0.53
C THR A 240 -1.75 -0.15 0.17
N ALA A 241 -1.82 -1.29 0.87
CA ALA A 241 -0.73 -1.84 1.66
C ALA A 241 0.02 -2.94 0.90
N VAL A 242 1.33 -2.91 0.98
CA VAL A 242 2.20 -4.02 0.58
C VAL A 242 2.61 -4.77 1.84
N THR A 243 2.42 -6.08 1.84
CA THR A 243 2.64 -6.93 3.02
C THR A 243 3.77 -7.94 2.79
N ALA A 244 4.37 -8.41 3.88
CA ALA A 244 5.34 -9.49 3.84
C ALA A 244 4.66 -10.79 3.37
N ALA A 245 5.28 -11.48 2.42
CA ALA A 245 4.80 -12.78 1.93
C ALA A 245 5.14 -13.93 2.89
N GLU A 246 6.20 -13.78 3.66
CA GLU A 246 6.73 -14.78 4.59
C GLU A 246 7.37 -14.11 5.80
N GLU A 247 7.57 -14.89 6.85
CA GLU A 247 8.25 -14.48 8.08
C GLU A 247 9.76 -14.36 7.85
N GLY A 248 10.37 -13.31 8.41
CA GLY A 248 11.80 -13.09 8.25
C GLY A 248 12.31 -11.81 8.91
N VAL A 249 13.55 -11.46 8.63
CA VAL A 249 14.21 -10.24 9.10
C VAL A 249 14.49 -9.32 7.91
N ILE A 250 14.21 -8.03 8.09
CA ILE A 250 14.47 -7.00 7.09
C ILE A 250 15.98 -6.77 6.96
N MET A 251 16.53 -7.08 5.80
CA MET A 251 17.96 -6.88 5.50
C MET A 251 18.26 -5.50 4.95
N SER A 252 17.36 -4.95 4.15
CA SER A 252 17.45 -3.58 3.62
C SER A 252 16.08 -3.02 3.30
N VAL A 253 15.96 -1.69 3.39
CA VAL A 253 14.76 -0.94 2.99
C VAL A 253 15.19 0.11 1.98
N SER A 254 14.58 0.08 0.81
CA SER A 254 14.81 1.06 -0.28
C SER A 254 13.61 1.99 -0.47
N ALA A 255 12.42 1.60 0.03
CA ALA A 255 11.23 2.45 -0.01
C ALA A 255 11.37 3.58 1.01
N GLU A 256 11.04 4.81 0.62
CA GLU A 256 11.05 5.99 1.49
C GLU A 256 9.70 6.68 1.44
N ALA A 257 9.21 7.14 2.60
CA ALA A 257 7.95 7.88 2.69
C ALA A 257 8.03 9.18 1.87
N GLY A 258 7.03 9.42 1.03
CA GLY A 258 6.95 10.54 0.10
C GLY A 258 7.69 10.33 -1.22
N ALA A 259 8.47 9.27 -1.38
CA ALA A 259 9.15 8.95 -2.64
C ALA A 259 8.20 8.25 -3.63
N ALA A 260 8.44 8.47 -4.92
CA ALA A 260 7.79 7.71 -5.98
C ALA A 260 8.51 6.38 -6.21
N VAL A 261 7.76 5.32 -6.40
CA VAL A 261 8.24 4.00 -6.78
C VAL A 261 7.58 3.57 -8.08
N SER A 262 8.32 2.81 -8.89
CA SER A 262 7.80 2.20 -10.11
C SER A 262 7.43 0.75 -9.87
N LYS A 263 6.50 0.23 -10.66
CA LYS A 263 6.19 -1.21 -10.63
C LYS A 263 7.44 -2.05 -10.89
N GLY A 264 7.73 -2.97 -9.97
CA GLY A 264 8.90 -3.85 -10.03
C GLY A 264 10.14 -3.32 -9.31
N ASP A 265 10.11 -2.11 -8.76
CA ASP A 265 11.20 -1.62 -7.91
C ASP A 265 11.30 -2.47 -6.64
N VAL A 266 12.53 -2.74 -6.20
CA VAL A 266 12.77 -3.45 -4.93
C VAL A 266 12.57 -2.46 -3.79
N ALA A 267 11.52 -2.65 -3.01
CA ALA A 267 11.17 -1.80 -1.88
C ALA A 267 11.88 -2.20 -0.59
N ALA A 268 12.09 -3.50 -0.40
CA ALA A 268 12.82 -4.06 0.76
C ALA A 268 13.38 -5.43 0.40
N GLN A 269 14.31 -5.94 1.22
CA GLN A 269 14.79 -7.31 1.16
C GLN A 269 14.56 -7.99 2.50
N ILE A 270 13.97 -9.18 2.49
CA ILE A 270 13.68 -10.00 3.67
C ILE A 270 14.56 -11.25 3.63
N ALA A 271 15.22 -11.57 4.73
CA ALA A 271 15.85 -12.87 4.93
C ALA A 271 14.88 -13.78 5.71
N PRO A 272 14.34 -14.82 5.06
CA PRO A 272 13.47 -15.77 5.75
C PRO A 272 14.23 -16.50 6.87
N LEU A 273 13.58 -16.71 8.03
CA LEU A 273 14.20 -17.47 9.12
C LEU A 273 14.53 -18.90 8.72
N SER A 274 13.71 -19.50 7.87
CA SER A 274 13.97 -20.85 7.29
C SER A 274 15.20 -20.91 6.39
N GLY A 275 15.73 -19.78 5.99
CA GLY A 275 16.91 -19.64 5.14
C GLY A 275 18.20 -19.35 5.91
N MET A 276 18.20 -19.38 7.25
CA MET A 276 19.41 -19.23 8.04
C MET A 276 20.40 -20.36 7.76
N ARG A 277 21.67 -20.02 7.73
CA ARG A 277 22.78 -20.94 7.61
C ARG A 277 23.96 -20.48 8.47
N VAL A 278 24.90 -21.37 8.73
CA VAL A 278 26.19 -20.99 9.32
C VAL A 278 27.24 -20.89 8.23
N GLU A 279 28.01 -19.83 8.23
CA GLU A 279 29.25 -19.70 7.47
C GLU A 279 30.41 -19.77 8.45
N ALA A 280 31.22 -20.86 8.33
CA ALA A 280 32.36 -21.10 9.20
C ALA A 280 33.67 -20.94 8.43
N ASP A 281 34.66 -20.36 9.10
CA ASP A 281 36.01 -20.19 8.55
C ASP A 281 36.77 -21.52 8.59
N VAL A 282 37.27 -21.93 7.45
CA VAL A 282 37.96 -23.21 7.26
C VAL A 282 39.38 -22.94 6.77
N THR A 283 40.38 -23.38 7.50
CA THR A 283 41.78 -23.29 7.04
C THR A 283 42.04 -24.27 5.92
N ALA A 284 43.18 -24.11 5.23
CA ALA A 284 43.61 -25.06 4.19
C ALA A 284 43.87 -26.49 4.72
N ASP A 285 44.16 -26.63 6.02
CA ASP A 285 44.36 -27.94 6.67
C ASP A 285 43.01 -28.55 7.08
N ASP A 286 42.12 -27.79 7.70
CA ASP A 286 40.77 -28.27 8.05
C ASP A 286 39.94 -28.68 6.83
N ARG A 287 40.15 -28.00 5.68
CA ARG A 287 39.49 -28.34 4.41
C ARG A 287 39.80 -29.76 3.93
N LYS A 288 40.90 -30.39 4.37
CA LYS A 288 41.22 -31.77 4.03
C LYS A 288 40.38 -32.76 4.81
N LEU A 289 39.87 -32.32 5.98
CA LEU A 289 39.10 -33.13 6.92
C LEU A 289 37.59 -32.97 6.73
N LEU A 290 37.14 -31.82 6.23
CA LEU A 290 35.74 -31.49 6.06
C LEU A 290 35.29 -31.61 4.60
N LYS A 291 34.12 -32.22 4.37
CA LYS A 291 33.55 -32.44 3.03
C LYS A 291 32.06 -32.05 3.00
N ALA A 292 31.58 -31.74 1.82
CA ALA A 292 30.13 -31.56 1.59
C ALA A 292 29.39 -32.87 1.97
N GLY A 293 28.32 -32.72 2.75
CA GLY A 293 27.54 -33.83 3.30
C GLY A 293 27.90 -34.25 4.72
N ASP A 294 29.04 -33.80 5.25
CA ASP A 294 29.47 -34.14 6.61
C ASP A 294 28.50 -33.54 7.64
N LYS A 295 28.28 -34.31 8.71
CA LYS A 295 27.50 -33.85 9.86
C LYS A 295 28.41 -33.11 10.82
N VAL A 296 27.89 -32.03 11.35
CA VAL A 296 28.57 -31.15 12.33
C VAL A 296 27.64 -30.77 13.46
N THR A 297 28.22 -30.45 14.60
CA THR A 297 27.51 -29.85 15.73
C THR A 297 27.81 -28.37 15.75
N ILE A 298 26.79 -27.56 15.90
CA ILE A 298 26.84 -26.09 15.96
C ILE A 298 26.48 -25.67 17.37
N GLU A 299 27.33 -24.97 18.07
CA GLU A 299 27.14 -24.46 19.44
C GLU A 299 27.15 -22.93 19.38
N LEU A 300 26.20 -22.29 20.08
CA LEU A 300 26.18 -20.82 20.18
C LEU A 300 27.22 -20.35 21.15
N GLU A 301 28.10 -19.40 20.78
CA GLU A 301 29.04 -18.81 21.73
C GLU A 301 28.33 -18.06 22.88
N SER A 302 27.11 -17.58 22.67
CA SER A 302 26.31 -16.89 23.68
C SER A 302 25.62 -17.81 24.67
N ASP A 303 25.46 -19.10 24.36
CA ASP A 303 24.81 -20.11 25.20
C ASP A 303 25.29 -21.52 24.84
N GLU A 304 26.37 -21.97 25.46
CA GLU A 304 26.99 -23.28 25.26
C GLU A 304 26.06 -24.47 25.60
N SER A 305 24.93 -24.23 26.25
CA SER A 305 23.92 -25.27 26.50
C SER A 305 23.06 -25.58 25.26
N LYS A 306 23.13 -24.76 24.23
CA LYS A 306 22.38 -24.90 22.98
C LYS A 306 23.28 -25.40 21.87
N SER A 307 22.93 -26.57 21.35
CA SER A 307 23.60 -27.18 20.22
C SER A 307 22.60 -27.59 19.14
N TYR A 308 23.00 -27.49 17.89
CA TYR A 308 22.20 -27.82 16.72
C TYR A 308 22.97 -28.79 15.82
N GLU A 309 22.26 -29.72 15.20
CA GLU A 309 22.84 -30.55 14.17
C GLU A 309 22.87 -29.77 12.84
N GLY A 310 24.05 -29.73 12.22
CA GLY A 310 24.26 -29.13 10.91
C GLY A 310 24.71 -30.13 9.87
N THR A 311 24.57 -29.76 8.60
CA THR A 311 25.11 -30.52 7.48
C THR A 311 25.89 -29.58 6.57
N VAL A 312 27.15 -29.88 6.30
CA VAL A 312 27.98 -29.10 5.37
C VAL A 312 27.37 -29.18 3.99
N ARG A 313 26.92 -28.06 3.46
CA ARG A 313 26.34 -27.96 2.12
C ARG A 313 27.44 -27.93 1.06
N TYR A 314 28.39 -27.05 1.24
CA TYR A 314 29.61 -26.94 0.41
C TYR A 314 30.68 -26.15 1.15
N ILE A 315 31.90 -26.21 0.64
CA ILE A 315 33.02 -25.36 1.03
C ILE A 315 33.44 -24.56 -0.19
N THR A 316 33.69 -23.27 -0.05
CA THR A 316 34.09 -22.40 -1.16
C THR A 316 35.41 -22.92 -1.78
N GLU A 317 35.54 -22.79 -3.09
CA GLU A 317 36.77 -23.17 -3.81
C GLU A 317 37.77 -22.02 -3.91
N THR A 318 37.27 -20.79 -3.75
CA THR A 318 38.07 -19.56 -3.71
C THR A 318 38.28 -19.13 -2.27
N PRO A 319 39.52 -18.77 -1.89
CA PRO A 319 39.78 -18.24 -0.56
C PRO A 319 39.21 -16.83 -0.41
N GLU A 320 39.06 -16.39 0.83
CA GLU A 320 38.79 -14.97 1.13
C GLU A 320 40.06 -14.14 0.98
N GLU A 321 39.95 -12.97 0.31
CA GLU A 321 41.12 -12.16 -0.07
C GLU A 321 41.63 -11.23 1.07
N ASP A 322 40.88 -11.05 2.15
CA ASP A 322 41.18 -10.03 3.18
C ASP A 322 41.82 -10.57 4.48
N THR A 323 42.30 -11.81 4.51
CA THR A 323 42.90 -12.41 5.73
C THR A 323 44.36 -12.69 5.55
N GLU A 324 45.16 -12.50 6.66
CA GLU A 324 46.60 -12.88 6.68
C GLU A 324 46.82 -14.37 6.47
N GLU A 325 45.82 -15.21 6.74
CA GLU A 325 45.77 -16.65 6.46
C GLU A 325 44.76 -16.93 5.36
N VAL A 326 45.08 -17.89 4.50
CA VAL A 326 44.20 -18.38 3.45
C VAL A 326 43.06 -19.19 4.08
N THR A 327 41.88 -18.58 4.17
CA THR A 327 40.67 -19.21 4.69
C THR A 327 39.61 -19.40 3.62
N TYR A 328 38.82 -20.44 3.78
CA TYR A 328 37.66 -20.78 2.94
C TYR A 328 36.40 -20.71 3.80
N LYS A 329 35.23 -20.60 3.22
CA LYS A 329 33.94 -20.67 3.93
C LYS A 329 33.29 -22.02 3.79
N ALA A 330 33.00 -22.69 4.88
CA ALA A 330 32.05 -23.79 4.90
C ALA A 330 30.64 -23.25 5.14
N VAL A 331 29.76 -23.58 4.22
CA VAL A 331 28.33 -23.24 4.33
C VAL A 331 27.60 -24.46 4.87
N ILE A 332 26.92 -24.27 5.99
CA ILE A 332 26.29 -25.32 6.77
C ILE A 332 24.82 -25.05 6.92
N ASP A 333 23.99 -25.96 6.46
CA ASP A 333 22.56 -25.93 6.65
C ASP A 333 22.20 -26.51 8.03
N PHE A 334 21.30 -25.85 8.76
CA PHE A 334 20.80 -26.30 10.05
C PHE A 334 19.36 -25.83 10.25
N THR A 335 18.69 -26.28 11.29
CA THR A 335 17.34 -25.85 11.65
C THR A 335 17.42 -25.00 12.92
N PRO A 336 17.31 -23.66 12.82
CA PRO A 336 17.33 -22.78 13.97
C PRO A 336 16.03 -22.88 14.76
N ASP A 337 16.07 -22.54 16.04
CA ASP A 337 14.92 -22.22 16.88
C ASP A 337 14.80 -20.70 17.06
N GLU A 338 13.79 -20.24 17.81
CA GLU A 338 13.50 -18.82 18.07
C GLU A 338 14.63 -18.06 18.80
N SER A 339 15.64 -18.76 19.32
CA SER A 339 16.77 -18.16 20.04
C SER A 339 17.95 -17.82 19.14
N VAL A 340 17.90 -18.20 17.86
CA VAL A 340 18.98 -17.96 16.90
C VAL A 340 18.69 -16.70 16.10
N TYR A 341 19.66 -15.81 16.05
CA TYR A 341 19.57 -14.54 15.30
C TYR A 341 20.71 -14.43 14.30
N PHE A 342 20.49 -13.71 13.21
CA PHE A 342 21.55 -13.37 12.24
C PHE A 342 22.69 -12.62 12.95
N GLY A 343 23.90 -12.95 12.57
CA GLY A 343 25.13 -12.36 13.14
C GLY A 343 25.60 -13.03 14.43
N MET A 344 24.89 -14.03 14.97
CA MET A 344 25.37 -14.78 16.14
C MET A 344 26.63 -15.57 15.79
N LYS A 345 27.57 -15.55 16.72
CA LYS A 345 28.80 -16.33 16.63
C LYS A 345 28.55 -17.76 17.12
N VAL A 346 29.13 -18.70 16.40
CA VAL A 346 28.99 -20.12 16.68
C VAL A 346 30.32 -20.83 16.58
N VAL A 347 30.43 -21.95 17.30
CA VAL A 347 31.53 -22.90 17.17
C VAL A 347 30.97 -24.14 16.46
N VAL A 348 31.64 -24.57 15.40
CA VAL A 348 31.27 -25.74 14.63
C VAL A 348 32.27 -26.83 14.88
N THR A 349 31.81 -28.00 15.34
CA THR A 349 32.66 -29.18 15.60
C THR A 349 32.24 -30.34 14.72
N SER A 350 33.19 -31.25 14.39
CA SER A 350 32.85 -32.48 13.69
C SER A 350 31.96 -33.35 14.56
N ALA A 351 30.83 -33.85 14.02
CA ALA A 351 30.03 -34.86 14.73
C ALA A 351 30.87 -36.15 14.90
N GLU A 352 30.82 -36.76 16.08
CA GLU A 352 31.50 -38.04 16.38
C GLU A 352 30.99 -39.18 15.48
#